data_e0ae8d421a6bb14b0c754d9a972a2849
#
_entry.id   e0ae8d421a6bb14b0c754d9a972a2849
#
_cell.length_a   1.000
_cell.length_b   1.000
_cell.length_c   1.000
_cell.angle_alpha   90.00
_cell.angle_beta   90.00
_cell.angle_gamma   90.00
#
_symmetry.space_group_name_H-M   'P 1'
#
loop_
_entity.id
_entity.type
_entity.pdbx_description
1 polymer ?
#
loop_
_entity_poly.entity_id
_entity_poly.type
_entity_poly.pdbx_seq_one_letter_code
_entity_poly.pdbx_strand_id
1 'polypeptide(L)'
;MGAPARIEPSIAPIQSAESIRAWVRDVIYKPSPERTYRIREPPADRPVRIYADGVYDLFHYAHALQLRQAKLSFPNVHLIVGVVSSGLCEQHKNRPLLESAERYEAVRNCRWVDEVVEDAPWVIDEAFMNKLQIDYVAHDELPYAMATNDDVYDWIKKNGHFLPTRLTEGVSTSVL
;
A
#
# COMPACT_ATOMS: atom_id res chain seq x y z
N MET A 1 8.99 46.68 8.99
CA MET A 1 8.03 45.60 8.67
C MET A 1 8.83 44.32 8.52
N GLY A 2 8.70 43.40 9.52
CA GLY A 2 9.36 42.10 9.48
C GLY A 2 8.71 41.21 8.39
N ALA A 3 9.51 40.49 7.62
CA ALA A 3 9.00 39.50 6.70
C ALA A 3 8.21 38.44 7.47
N PRO A 4 7.07 37.96 6.96
CA PRO A 4 6.33 36.90 7.63
C PRO A 4 7.23 35.66 7.75
N ALA A 5 7.26 35.08 8.96
CA ALA A 5 7.97 33.84 9.21
C ALA A 5 7.46 32.78 8.23
N ARG A 6 8.35 32.21 7.42
CA ARG A 6 8.03 31.02 6.63
C ARG A 6 7.68 29.90 7.61
N ILE A 7 6.43 29.50 7.63
CA ILE A 7 6.02 28.25 8.27
C ILE A 7 6.58 27.13 7.37
N GLU A 8 7.67 26.52 7.76
CA GLU A 8 8.12 25.29 7.09
C GLU A 8 7.08 24.21 7.30
N PRO A 9 6.58 23.56 6.25
CA PRO A 9 5.64 22.46 6.43
C PRO A 9 6.34 21.34 7.20
N SER A 10 5.85 21.02 8.39
CA SER A 10 6.36 19.89 9.16
C SER A 10 5.92 18.59 8.48
N ILE A 11 6.86 17.82 7.97
CA ILE A 11 6.59 16.46 7.51
C ILE A 11 6.30 15.59 8.74
N ALA A 12 5.26 14.75 8.69
CA ALA A 12 4.98 13.79 9.75
C ALA A 12 6.21 12.93 10.08
N PRO A 13 6.46 12.60 11.35
CA PRO A 13 7.64 11.82 11.74
C PRO A 13 7.75 10.51 10.95
N ILE A 14 8.90 10.29 10.32
CA ILE A 14 9.17 9.07 9.56
C ILE A 14 9.45 7.93 10.54
N GLN A 15 8.68 6.85 10.43
CA GLN A 15 8.84 5.68 11.27
C GLN A 15 10.16 4.96 10.99
N SER A 16 10.86 4.52 12.03
CA SER A 16 12.05 3.66 11.88
C SER A 16 11.66 2.26 11.37
N ALA A 17 12.61 1.55 10.77
CA ALA A 17 12.43 0.15 10.39
C ALA A 17 12.05 -0.74 11.59
N GLU A 18 12.66 -0.47 12.75
CA GLU A 18 12.37 -1.18 14.00
C GLU A 18 10.92 -0.95 14.45
N SER A 19 10.44 0.30 14.42
CA SER A 19 9.06 0.64 14.77
C SER A 19 8.06 -0.03 13.80
N ILE A 20 8.36 -0.07 12.51
CA ILE A 20 7.53 -0.76 11.52
C ILE A 20 7.44 -2.25 11.82
N ARG A 21 8.57 -2.92 12.06
CA ARG A 21 8.62 -4.36 12.37
C ARG A 21 7.96 -4.70 13.69
N ALA A 22 8.08 -3.84 14.69
CA ALA A 22 7.38 -4.01 15.96
C ALA A 22 5.85 -3.95 15.78
N TRP A 23 5.37 -2.98 15.01
CA TRP A 23 3.97 -2.88 14.62
C TRP A 23 3.47 -4.14 13.89
N VAL A 24 4.20 -4.59 12.87
CA VAL A 24 3.85 -5.80 12.09
C VAL A 24 3.79 -7.03 13.00
N ARG A 25 4.75 -7.19 13.89
CA ARG A 25 4.77 -8.28 14.87
C ARG A 25 3.54 -8.28 15.76
N ASP A 26 3.16 -7.11 16.26
CA ASP A 26 2.00 -6.98 17.12
C ASP A 26 0.68 -7.26 16.37
N VAL A 27 0.51 -6.81 15.13
CA VAL A 27 -0.72 -7.09 14.36
C VAL A 27 -0.85 -8.57 13.99
N ILE A 28 0.26 -9.30 13.82
CA ILE A 28 0.24 -10.74 13.54
C ILE A 28 0.00 -11.56 14.82
N TYR A 29 0.77 -11.29 15.88
CA TYR A 29 0.83 -12.17 17.05
C TYR A 29 0.01 -11.69 18.26
N LYS A 30 -0.39 -10.42 18.29
CA LYS A 30 -1.22 -9.82 19.34
C LYS A 30 -2.41 -9.06 18.73
N PRO A 31 -3.30 -9.78 18.01
CA PRO A 31 -4.38 -9.12 17.29
C PRO A 31 -5.30 -8.37 18.26
N SER A 32 -5.65 -7.13 17.89
CA SER A 32 -6.65 -6.34 18.61
C SER A 32 -8.00 -7.08 18.62
N PRO A 33 -8.76 -7.03 19.73
CA PRO A 33 -10.12 -7.57 19.76
C PRO A 33 -11.05 -6.96 18.71
N GLU A 34 -10.78 -5.74 18.29
CA GLU A 34 -11.56 -5.02 17.27
C GLU A 34 -11.28 -5.50 15.85
N ARG A 35 -10.14 -6.16 15.62
CA ARG A 35 -9.78 -6.67 14.29
C ARG A 35 -10.52 -7.95 13.98
N THR A 36 -11.36 -7.92 12.96
CA THR A 36 -12.26 -9.03 12.58
C THR A 36 -11.58 -10.11 11.74
N TYR A 37 -10.30 -9.91 11.34
CA TYR A 37 -9.52 -10.85 10.54
C TYR A 37 -8.22 -11.24 11.24
N ARG A 38 -7.64 -12.36 10.83
CA ARG A 38 -6.34 -12.86 11.29
C ARG A 38 -5.33 -12.74 10.16
N ILE A 39 -4.07 -12.64 10.52
CA ILE A 39 -2.96 -12.55 9.56
C ILE A 39 -2.12 -13.83 9.70
N ARG A 40 -1.80 -14.46 8.58
CA ARG A 40 -0.94 -15.65 8.55
C ARG A 40 0.48 -15.30 8.97
N GLU A 41 1.19 -16.28 9.51
CA GLU A 41 2.63 -16.14 9.77
C GLU A 41 3.42 -16.01 8.45
N PRO A 42 4.49 -15.22 8.44
CA PRO A 42 5.33 -15.06 7.26
C PRO A 42 6.13 -16.34 6.98
N PRO A 43 6.53 -16.59 5.71
CA PRO A 43 7.49 -17.62 5.40
C PRO A 43 8.83 -17.34 6.08
N ALA A 44 9.51 -18.40 6.56
CA ALA A 44 10.78 -18.29 7.29
C ALA A 44 12.01 -18.55 6.40
N ASP A 45 11.85 -19.23 5.28
CA ASP A 45 12.91 -19.81 4.45
C ASP A 45 13.19 -19.05 3.14
N ARG A 46 12.42 -18.01 2.86
CA ARG A 46 12.52 -17.19 1.65
C ARG A 46 12.11 -15.74 1.90
N PRO A 47 12.39 -14.82 0.97
CA PRO A 47 11.84 -13.46 1.05
C PRO A 47 10.31 -13.46 1.14
N VAL A 48 9.76 -12.61 1.99
CA VAL A 48 8.32 -12.36 2.07
C VAL A 48 7.92 -11.55 0.85
N ARG A 49 6.98 -12.05 0.06
CA ARG A 49 6.48 -11.37 -1.14
C ARG A 49 5.25 -10.54 -0.77
N ILE A 50 5.43 -9.24 -0.75
CA ILE A 50 4.37 -8.27 -0.42
C ILE A 50 3.92 -7.57 -1.69
N TYR A 51 2.62 -7.49 -1.86
CA TYR A 51 1.98 -6.73 -2.93
C TYR A 51 1.30 -5.49 -2.34
N ALA A 52 1.52 -4.35 -2.97
CA ALA A 52 0.79 -3.12 -2.71
C ALA A 52 0.19 -2.61 -4.02
N ASP A 53 -1.02 -2.07 -3.99
CA ASP A 53 -1.67 -1.54 -5.18
C ASP A 53 -2.15 -0.11 -4.99
N GLY A 54 -2.35 0.57 -6.10
CA GLY A 54 -2.87 1.93 -6.09
C GLY A 54 -2.87 2.60 -7.45
N VAL A 55 -3.40 3.80 -7.48
CA VAL A 55 -3.37 4.66 -8.67
C VAL A 55 -2.02 5.38 -8.78
N TYR A 56 -1.47 5.81 -7.66
CA TYR A 56 -0.19 6.53 -7.56
C TYR A 56 -0.12 7.78 -8.44
N ASP A 57 -1.25 8.51 -8.52
CA ASP A 57 -1.31 9.76 -9.27
C ASP A 57 -0.52 10.86 -8.54
N LEU A 58 0.21 11.69 -9.29
CA LEU A 58 1.09 12.72 -8.74
C LEU A 58 1.96 12.15 -7.59
N PHE A 59 2.71 11.09 -7.88
CA PHE A 59 3.51 10.36 -6.88
C PHE A 59 4.27 11.32 -5.94
N HIS A 60 4.04 11.19 -4.64
CA HIS A 60 4.61 12.06 -3.62
C HIS A 60 5.15 11.27 -2.41
N TYR A 61 5.71 11.99 -1.43
CA TYR A 61 6.40 11.37 -0.30
C TYR A 61 5.51 10.42 0.53
N ALA A 62 4.20 10.68 0.66
CA ALA A 62 3.31 9.78 1.39
C ALA A 62 3.12 8.43 0.67
N HIS A 63 3.06 8.41 -0.66
CA HIS A 63 3.12 7.19 -1.45
C HIS A 63 4.44 6.43 -1.17
N ALA A 64 5.57 7.15 -1.20
CA ALA A 64 6.87 6.55 -0.92
C ALA A 64 6.97 6.00 0.52
N LEU A 65 6.38 6.69 1.52
CA LEU A 65 6.36 6.22 2.91
C LEU A 65 5.48 4.97 3.10
N GLN A 66 4.36 4.87 2.39
CA GLN A 66 3.52 3.67 2.40
C GLN A 66 4.30 2.47 1.83
N LEU A 67 4.93 2.63 0.68
CA LEU A 67 5.76 1.60 0.06
C LEU A 67 6.97 1.23 0.94
N ARG A 68 7.56 2.21 1.60
CA ARG A 68 8.62 1.99 2.60
C ARG A 68 8.13 1.13 3.77
N GLN A 69 6.94 1.39 4.30
CA GLN A 69 6.36 0.55 5.36
C GLN A 69 6.22 -0.91 4.90
N ALA A 70 5.66 -1.14 3.72
CA ALA A 70 5.54 -2.48 3.16
C ALA A 70 6.91 -3.16 3.01
N LYS A 71 7.89 -2.45 2.42
CA LYS A 71 9.26 -2.98 2.20
C LYS A 71 9.99 -3.32 3.50
N LEU A 72 9.78 -2.56 4.55
CA LEU A 72 10.46 -2.73 5.84
C LEU A 72 9.67 -3.57 6.86
N SER A 73 8.53 -4.12 6.49
CA SER A 73 7.66 -4.92 7.36
C SER A 73 8.36 -6.17 7.91
N PHE A 74 9.25 -6.76 7.13
CA PHE A 74 10.06 -7.92 7.53
C PHE A 74 11.53 -7.69 7.16
N PRO A 75 12.46 -8.48 7.70
CA PRO A 75 13.90 -8.33 7.40
C PRO A 75 14.24 -8.53 5.91
N ASN A 76 13.52 -9.42 5.23
CA ASN A 76 13.74 -9.73 3.82
C ASN A 76 12.41 -9.72 3.06
N VAL A 77 12.17 -8.69 2.26
CA VAL A 77 10.94 -8.46 1.51
C VAL A 77 11.25 -8.27 0.04
N HIS A 78 10.46 -8.93 -0.82
CA HIS A 78 10.33 -8.60 -2.23
C HIS A 78 9.01 -7.83 -2.40
N LEU A 79 9.10 -6.53 -2.67
CA LEU A 79 7.93 -5.65 -2.81
C LEU A 79 7.51 -5.53 -4.26
N ILE A 80 6.30 -6.02 -4.53
CA ILE A 80 5.62 -5.94 -5.82
C ILE A 80 4.58 -4.83 -5.74
N VAL A 81 4.57 -3.90 -6.68
CA VAL A 81 3.60 -2.79 -6.68
C VAL A 81 2.77 -2.81 -7.95
N GLY A 82 1.48 -2.99 -7.78
CA GLY A 82 0.49 -2.91 -8.84
C GLY A 82 0.01 -1.48 -9.06
N VAL A 83 0.07 -1.00 -10.28
CA VAL A 83 -0.42 0.34 -10.65
C VAL A 83 -1.58 0.19 -11.62
N VAL A 84 -2.73 0.71 -11.22
CA VAL A 84 -3.97 0.64 -11.99
C VAL A 84 -3.89 1.54 -13.22
N SER A 85 -4.32 1.05 -14.38
CA SER A 85 -4.37 1.86 -15.61
C SER A 85 -5.38 2.99 -15.52
N SER A 86 -5.19 4.03 -16.36
CA SER A 86 -6.12 5.16 -16.42
C SER A 86 -7.53 4.71 -16.81
N GLY A 87 -7.65 3.80 -17.79
CA GLY A 87 -8.94 3.28 -18.23
C GLY A 87 -9.69 2.53 -17.13
N LEU A 88 -8.99 1.69 -16.36
CA LEU A 88 -9.60 0.96 -15.24
C LEU A 88 -9.93 1.91 -14.07
N CYS A 89 -9.09 2.90 -13.83
CA CYS A 89 -9.35 3.91 -12.81
C CYS A 89 -10.61 4.73 -13.11
N GLU A 90 -10.82 5.14 -14.37
CA GLU A 90 -12.03 5.88 -14.80
C GLU A 90 -13.32 5.08 -14.60
N GLN A 91 -13.27 3.76 -14.68
CA GLN A 91 -14.43 2.89 -14.45
C GLN A 91 -14.85 2.85 -12.98
N HIS A 92 -13.93 3.05 -12.05
CA HIS A 92 -14.17 2.88 -10.60
C HIS A 92 -14.04 4.16 -9.79
N LYS A 93 -13.31 5.14 -10.29
CA LYS A 93 -13.05 6.44 -9.67
C LYS A 93 -13.03 7.54 -10.74
N ASN A 94 -12.33 8.62 -10.46
CA ASN A 94 -12.08 9.69 -11.42
C ASN A 94 -10.83 9.39 -12.27
N ARG A 95 -10.75 10.03 -13.44
CA ARG A 95 -9.56 9.97 -14.28
C ARG A 95 -8.34 10.52 -13.54
N PRO A 96 -7.21 9.80 -13.55
CA PRO A 96 -5.95 10.33 -13.03
C PRO A 96 -5.45 11.52 -13.84
N LEU A 97 -4.66 12.40 -13.21
CA LEU A 97 -4.01 13.53 -13.87
C LEU A 97 -2.85 13.07 -14.76
N LEU A 98 -2.04 12.13 -14.27
CA LEU A 98 -0.95 11.53 -15.03
C LEU A 98 -1.41 10.31 -15.81
N GLU A 99 -0.87 10.15 -17.01
CA GLU A 99 -1.11 8.97 -17.82
C GLU A 99 -0.53 7.70 -17.18
N SER A 100 -1.07 6.54 -17.55
CA SER A 100 -0.66 5.26 -16.96
C SER A 100 0.85 5.04 -17.01
N ALA A 101 1.48 5.29 -18.18
CA ALA A 101 2.92 5.10 -18.36
C ALA A 101 3.75 5.98 -17.43
N GLU A 102 3.35 7.22 -17.18
CA GLU A 102 4.05 8.13 -16.27
C GLU A 102 3.96 7.62 -14.82
N ARG A 103 2.79 7.13 -14.41
CA ARG A 103 2.57 6.58 -13.06
C ARG A 103 3.34 5.26 -12.86
N TYR A 104 3.38 4.38 -13.85
CA TYR A 104 4.19 3.16 -13.83
C TYR A 104 5.68 3.50 -13.65
N GLU A 105 6.17 4.47 -14.41
CA GLU A 105 7.57 4.86 -14.34
C GLU A 105 7.92 5.57 -13.04
N ALA A 106 7.03 6.41 -12.49
CA ALA A 106 7.22 7.02 -11.18
C ALA A 106 7.38 5.98 -10.07
N VAL A 107 6.53 4.95 -10.07
CA VAL A 107 6.61 3.85 -9.09
C VAL A 107 7.87 3.00 -9.30
N ARG A 108 8.24 2.72 -10.56
CA ARG A 108 9.45 1.94 -10.89
C ARG A 108 10.73 2.59 -10.37
N ASN A 109 10.77 3.91 -10.34
CA ASN A 109 11.91 4.68 -9.81
C ASN A 109 11.85 4.89 -8.29
N CYS A 110 10.84 4.39 -7.59
CA CYS A 110 10.80 4.41 -6.13
C CYS A 110 11.79 3.38 -5.56
N ARG A 111 12.73 3.84 -4.73
CA ARG A 111 13.80 3.00 -4.15
C ARG A 111 13.32 1.79 -3.34
N TRP A 112 12.07 1.79 -2.90
CA TRP A 112 11.49 0.71 -2.08
C TRP A 112 10.89 -0.42 -2.90
N VAL A 113 10.68 -0.20 -4.19
CA VAL A 113 9.98 -1.11 -5.10
C VAL A 113 10.97 -2.05 -5.77
N ASP A 114 10.67 -3.36 -5.75
CA ASP A 114 11.46 -4.37 -6.45
C ASP A 114 10.85 -4.73 -7.80
N GLU A 115 9.51 -4.72 -7.91
CA GLU A 115 8.79 -5.12 -9.13
C GLU A 115 7.53 -4.26 -9.31
N VAL A 116 7.25 -3.86 -10.55
CA VAL A 116 6.02 -3.14 -10.91
C VAL A 116 5.14 -4.02 -11.78
N VAL A 117 3.87 -4.12 -11.42
CA VAL A 117 2.83 -4.74 -12.24
C VAL A 117 2.02 -3.61 -12.88
N GLU A 118 2.17 -3.45 -14.19
CA GLU A 118 1.41 -2.51 -14.99
C GLU A 118 0.00 -3.03 -15.23
N ASP A 119 -0.96 -2.13 -15.40
CA ASP A 119 -2.38 -2.46 -15.59
C ASP A 119 -2.90 -3.47 -14.55
N ALA A 120 -2.59 -3.20 -13.29
CA ALA A 120 -2.96 -4.05 -12.18
C ALA A 120 -4.49 -4.20 -12.07
N PRO A 121 -5.01 -5.36 -11.66
CA PRO A 121 -6.44 -5.57 -11.48
C PRO A 121 -7.00 -4.69 -10.35
N TRP A 122 -8.26 -4.27 -10.47
CA TRP A 122 -8.94 -3.53 -9.41
C TRP A 122 -9.23 -4.39 -8.17
N VAL A 123 -9.59 -5.65 -8.41
CA VAL A 123 -9.83 -6.64 -7.34
C VAL A 123 -8.79 -7.73 -7.46
N ILE A 124 -8.15 -8.04 -6.33
CA ILE A 124 -7.12 -9.07 -6.22
C ILE A 124 -7.82 -10.39 -5.88
N ASP A 125 -7.73 -11.36 -6.77
CA ASP A 125 -8.27 -12.71 -6.57
C ASP A 125 -7.17 -13.74 -6.25
N GLU A 126 -7.60 -14.96 -5.95
CA GLU A 126 -6.70 -16.07 -5.63
C GLU A 126 -5.76 -16.42 -6.80
N ALA A 127 -6.25 -16.35 -8.02
CA ALA A 127 -5.44 -16.65 -9.22
C ALA A 127 -4.29 -15.64 -9.38
N PHE A 128 -4.56 -14.36 -9.15
CA PHE A 128 -3.55 -13.30 -9.17
C PHE A 128 -2.53 -13.49 -8.04
N MET A 129 -2.98 -13.78 -6.82
CA MET A 129 -2.13 -14.07 -5.68
C MET A 129 -1.17 -15.22 -5.96
N ASN A 130 -1.69 -16.32 -6.50
CA ASN A 130 -0.92 -17.52 -6.82
C ASN A 130 0.07 -17.28 -7.97
N LYS A 131 -0.34 -16.55 -9.02
CA LYS A 131 0.51 -16.21 -10.17
C LYS A 131 1.78 -15.46 -9.75
N LEU A 132 1.64 -14.52 -8.83
CA LEU A 132 2.75 -13.68 -8.34
C LEU A 132 3.35 -14.20 -7.02
N GLN A 133 2.85 -15.32 -6.50
CA GLN A 133 3.28 -15.92 -5.23
C GLN A 133 3.26 -14.90 -4.07
N ILE A 134 2.17 -14.13 -3.97
CA ILE A 134 2.00 -13.08 -2.97
C ILE A 134 1.69 -13.71 -1.60
N ASP A 135 2.46 -13.34 -0.58
CA ASP A 135 2.19 -13.71 0.80
C ASP A 135 1.22 -12.74 1.47
N TYR A 136 1.39 -11.45 1.23
CA TYR A 136 0.56 -10.39 1.80
C TYR A 136 0.23 -9.30 0.79
N VAL A 137 -0.98 -8.78 0.93
CA VAL A 137 -1.40 -7.50 0.32
C VAL A 137 -1.34 -6.44 1.41
N ALA A 138 -0.50 -5.43 1.21
CA ALA A 138 -0.28 -4.34 2.16
C ALA A 138 -1.12 -3.12 1.78
N HIS A 139 -2.02 -2.73 2.68
CA HIS A 139 -2.86 -1.54 2.54
C HIS A 139 -3.27 -1.01 3.92
N ASP A 140 -3.79 0.23 4.00
CA ASP A 140 -4.39 0.69 5.24
C ASP A 140 -5.70 -0.07 5.56
N GLU A 141 -6.13 -0.03 6.81
CA GLU A 141 -7.30 -0.80 7.27
C GLU A 141 -8.65 -0.15 6.95
N LEU A 142 -8.68 1.05 6.36
CA LEU A 142 -9.93 1.72 6.02
C LEU A 142 -10.69 0.91 4.96
N PRO A 143 -12.02 0.73 5.13
CA PRO A 143 -12.81 0.03 4.13
C PRO A 143 -12.82 0.79 2.80
N TYR A 144 -12.44 0.11 1.72
CA TYR A 144 -12.54 0.65 0.36
C TYR A 144 -13.74 0.02 -0.33
N ALA A 145 -14.78 0.83 -0.50
CA ALA A 145 -16.04 0.38 -1.07
C ALA A 145 -15.89 0.05 -2.57
N MET A 146 -16.43 -1.11 -2.95
CA MET A 146 -16.84 -1.39 -4.32
C MET A 146 -18.16 -0.67 -4.62
N ALA A 147 -18.57 -0.64 -5.89
CA ALA A 147 -19.90 -0.13 -6.28
C ALA A 147 -21.07 -0.81 -5.54
N THR A 148 -20.85 -1.99 -4.97
CA THR A 148 -21.78 -2.80 -4.17
C THR A 148 -21.67 -2.58 -2.66
N ASN A 149 -20.87 -1.63 -2.20
CA ASN A 149 -20.58 -1.36 -0.79
C ASN A 149 -19.74 -2.46 -0.08
N ASP A 150 -19.17 -3.41 -0.81
CA ASP A 150 -18.27 -4.43 -0.27
C ASP A 150 -16.82 -3.93 -0.22
N ASP A 151 -16.04 -4.41 0.75
CA ASP A 151 -14.61 -4.12 0.85
C ASP A 151 -13.84 -4.89 -0.25
N VAL A 152 -13.09 -4.19 -1.11
CA VAL A 152 -12.27 -4.81 -2.18
C VAL A 152 -11.24 -5.80 -1.65
N TYR A 153 -10.86 -5.70 -0.38
CA TYR A 153 -9.89 -6.58 0.30
C TYR A 153 -10.55 -7.67 1.18
N ASP A 154 -11.87 -7.82 1.13
CA ASP A 154 -12.59 -8.76 2.01
C ASP A 154 -12.08 -10.20 1.88
N TRP A 155 -11.90 -10.70 0.66
CA TRP A 155 -11.33 -12.03 0.42
C TRP A 155 -9.90 -12.15 0.97
N ILE A 156 -9.07 -11.12 0.78
CA ILE A 156 -7.68 -11.07 1.27
C ILE A 156 -7.65 -11.14 2.81
N LYS A 157 -8.52 -10.36 3.46
CA LYS A 157 -8.66 -10.36 4.93
C LYS A 157 -9.13 -11.73 5.46
N LYS A 158 -10.15 -12.30 4.86
CA LYS A 158 -10.71 -13.61 5.24
C LYS A 158 -9.70 -14.75 5.12
N ASN A 159 -8.77 -14.65 4.17
CA ASN A 159 -7.77 -15.68 3.93
C ASN A 159 -6.42 -15.43 4.62
N GLY A 160 -6.31 -14.38 5.43
CA GLY A 160 -5.13 -14.09 6.25
C GLY A 160 -3.97 -13.47 5.51
N HIS A 161 -4.21 -12.89 4.33
CA HIS A 161 -3.19 -12.27 3.48
C HIS A 161 -3.15 -10.74 3.57
N PHE A 162 -4.01 -10.12 4.38
CA PHE A 162 -4.02 -8.66 4.51
C PHE A 162 -3.01 -8.20 5.56
N LEU A 163 -2.07 -7.36 5.16
CA LEU A 163 -1.07 -6.73 6.03
C LEU A 163 -1.40 -5.24 6.18
N PRO A 164 -1.93 -4.80 7.34
CA PRO A 164 -2.29 -3.40 7.51
C PRO A 164 -1.07 -2.50 7.57
N THR A 165 -1.17 -1.33 6.94
CA THR A 165 -0.21 -0.24 7.03
C THR A 165 -0.87 0.98 7.67
N ARG A 166 -0.05 1.86 8.24
CA ARG A 166 -0.52 3.12 8.84
C ARG A 166 -0.45 4.24 7.81
N LEU A 167 -1.54 4.99 7.66
CA LEU A 167 -1.59 6.16 6.79
C LEU A 167 -0.65 7.27 7.28
N THR A 168 -0.10 8.02 6.33
CA THR A 168 0.58 9.28 6.61
C THR A 168 -0.47 10.38 6.73
N GLU A 169 -0.64 10.93 7.91
CA GLU A 169 -1.64 11.97 8.17
C GLU A 169 -1.39 13.24 7.33
N GLY A 170 -2.46 13.88 6.91
CA GLY A 170 -2.46 15.20 6.28
C GLY A 170 -2.02 15.22 4.81
N VAL A 171 -1.86 14.06 4.16
CA VAL A 171 -1.46 14.00 2.75
C VAL A 171 -2.36 13.07 1.95
N SER A 172 -3.07 13.64 0.98
CA SER A 172 -3.85 12.88 0.00
C SER A 172 -3.98 13.68 -1.29
N THR A 173 -3.74 13.04 -2.42
CA THR A 173 -4.05 13.61 -3.75
C THR A 173 -5.53 13.51 -4.12
N SER A 174 -6.32 12.74 -3.35
CA SER A 174 -7.77 12.61 -3.57
C SER A 174 -8.56 13.86 -3.18
N VAL A 175 -7.91 14.88 -2.62
CA VAL A 175 -8.51 16.15 -2.17
C VAL A 175 -8.21 17.29 -3.16
N LEU A 176 -7.41 17.04 -4.19
CA LEU A 176 -7.11 17.99 -5.28
C LEU A 176 -8.09 17.80 -6.44
#